data_adbcc6b7496936dfe23a4335d27b7831
#
_entry.id   adbcc6b7496936dfe23a4335d27b7831
#
_cell.length_a   1.000
_cell.length_b   1.000
_cell.length_c   1.000
_cell.angle_alpha   90.00
_cell.angle_beta   90.00
_cell.angle_gamma   90.00
#
_symmetry.space_group_name_H-M   'P 1'
#
loop_
_entity.id
_entity.type
_entity.pdbx_description
1 polymer ?
#
loop_
_entity_poly.entity_id
_entity_poly.type
_entity_poly.pdbx_seq_one_letter_code
_entity_poly.pdbx_strand_id
1 'polypeptide(L)'
;IRRPPRSTQGVSSAASDVYKRQVHKRFTVEQVDIFKQKYPDGLVVVHPECPKETVEVSDANGSTQFIKNYVENLPSGSKVAIGTEINMVARLADSHPDKHIECLDDKICPCSTMYMIHPAYLMDVLEKLVEGEIPNQIIVSKEVQEGSLLALERMLSIKK
;
A
#
# COMPACT_ATOMS: atom_id res chain seq x y z
N ILE A 1 -29.02 -5.44 -23.44
CA ILE A 1 -27.67 -5.11 -22.96
C ILE A 1 -26.94 -6.44 -22.81
N ARG A 2 -26.02 -6.75 -23.75
CA ARG A 2 -25.20 -7.97 -23.67
C ARG A 2 -24.16 -7.75 -22.55
N ARG A 3 -24.19 -8.59 -21.50
CA ARG A 3 -23.12 -8.67 -20.51
C ARG A 3 -21.80 -8.95 -21.25
N PRO A 4 -20.70 -8.26 -20.94
CA PRO A 4 -19.38 -8.61 -21.47
C PRO A 4 -19.08 -10.09 -21.08
N PRO A 5 -18.37 -10.83 -21.94
CA PRO A 5 -18.08 -12.23 -21.66
C PRO A 5 -17.32 -12.37 -20.32
N ARG A 6 -17.67 -13.41 -19.55
CA ARG A 6 -17.10 -13.68 -18.21
C ARG A 6 -15.57 -13.71 -18.15
N SER A 7 -14.92 -13.95 -19.28
CA SER A 7 -13.45 -13.97 -19.40
C SER A 7 -12.80 -12.59 -19.18
N THR A 8 -13.44 -11.49 -19.57
CA THR A 8 -12.91 -10.13 -19.39
C THR A 8 -13.05 -9.63 -17.95
N GLN A 9 -14.04 -10.08 -17.20
CA GLN A 9 -14.18 -9.76 -15.77
C GLN A 9 -13.13 -10.49 -14.92
N GLY A 10 -12.79 -11.73 -15.25
CA GLY A 10 -11.77 -12.51 -14.55
C GLY A 10 -10.35 -11.99 -14.78
N VAL A 11 -10.04 -11.55 -15.99
CA VAL A 11 -8.71 -10.98 -16.32
C VAL A 11 -8.51 -9.61 -15.66
N SER A 12 -9.53 -8.79 -15.57
CA SER A 12 -9.46 -7.48 -14.93
C SER A 12 -9.22 -7.57 -13.41
N SER A 13 -9.90 -8.49 -12.72
CA SER A 13 -9.70 -8.71 -11.29
C SER A 13 -8.36 -9.39 -10.99
N ALA A 14 -7.97 -10.41 -11.78
CA ALA A 14 -6.68 -11.09 -11.64
C ALA A 14 -5.50 -10.16 -11.97
N ALA A 15 -5.59 -9.34 -13.01
CA ALA A 15 -4.57 -8.35 -13.31
C ALA A 15 -4.46 -7.28 -12.21
N SER A 16 -5.58 -6.81 -11.65
CA SER A 16 -5.59 -5.90 -10.51
C SER A 16 -4.95 -6.52 -9.26
N ASP A 17 -5.23 -7.79 -8.99
CA ASP A 17 -4.64 -8.50 -7.85
C ASP A 17 -3.15 -8.78 -8.02
N VAL A 18 -2.70 -9.09 -9.24
CA VAL A 18 -1.28 -9.35 -9.53
C VAL A 18 -0.46 -8.06 -9.41
N TYR A 19 -0.94 -6.92 -9.90
CA TYR A 19 -0.19 -5.66 -9.89
C TYR A 19 -0.25 -4.93 -8.54
N LYS A 20 -1.38 -4.93 -7.86
CA LYS A 20 -1.57 -4.15 -6.63
C LYS A 20 -0.99 -4.80 -5.38
N ARG A 21 -0.73 -6.12 -5.39
CA ARG A 21 -0.28 -6.87 -4.20
C ARG A 21 1.13 -7.41 -4.30
N GLN A 22 1.90 -7.04 -5.32
CA GLN A 22 3.25 -7.61 -5.54
C GLN A 22 4.18 -7.34 -4.36
N VAL A 23 4.13 -6.16 -3.76
CA VAL A 23 4.97 -5.80 -2.62
C VAL A 23 4.63 -6.66 -1.42
N HIS A 24 3.35 -6.73 -1.04
CA HIS A 24 2.93 -7.45 0.17
C HIS A 24 3.14 -8.96 0.09
N LYS A 25 3.01 -9.57 -1.09
CA LYS A 25 3.27 -11.01 -1.31
C LYS A 25 4.73 -11.44 -1.10
N ARG A 26 5.64 -10.50 -1.01
CA ARG A 26 7.08 -10.78 -0.84
C ARG A 26 7.48 -10.98 0.61
N PHE A 27 6.68 -10.53 1.55
CA PHE A 27 6.97 -10.68 2.97
C PHE A 27 6.67 -12.10 3.43
N THR A 28 7.67 -12.75 4.00
CA THR A 28 7.64 -14.16 4.39
C THR A 28 7.85 -14.36 5.88
N VAL A 29 7.44 -15.52 6.39
CA VAL A 29 7.71 -15.94 7.76
C VAL A 29 9.21 -15.98 8.05
N GLU A 30 10.01 -16.45 7.10
CA GLU A 30 11.47 -16.52 7.24
C GLU A 30 12.10 -15.14 7.50
N GLN A 31 11.61 -14.09 6.84
CA GLN A 31 12.06 -12.72 7.08
C GLN A 31 11.70 -12.24 8.49
N VAL A 32 10.53 -12.61 9.00
CA VAL A 32 10.14 -12.35 10.40
C VAL A 32 11.10 -13.04 11.36
N ASP A 33 11.41 -14.31 11.12
CA ASP A 33 12.32 -15.09 11.96
C ASP A 33 13.74 -14.51 11.95
N ILE A 34 14.26 -14.12 10.78
CA ILE A 34 15.57 -13.47 10.65
C ILE A 34 15.60 -12.16 11.45
N PHE A 35 14.56 -11.33 11.32
CA PHE A 35 14.49 -10.08 12.09
C PHE A 35 14.44 -10.34 13.60
N LYS A 36 13.62 -11.28 14.05
CA LYS A 36 13.51 -11.67 15.49
C LYS A 36 14.80 -12.29 16.04
N GLN A 37 15.56 -13.03 15.23
CA GLN A 37 16.89 -13.52 15.63
C GLN A 37 17.90 -12.38 15.79
N LYS A 38 17.86 -11.39 14.87
CA LYS A 38 18.73 -10.21 14.95
C LYS A 38 18.35 -9.28 16.09
N TYR A 39 17.07 -9.15 16.37
CA TYR A 39 16.50 -8.31 17.41
C TYR A 39 15.44 -9.07 18.22
N PRO A 40 15.82 -9.80 19.27
CA PRO A 40 14.87 -10.61 20.05
C PRO A 40 13.69 -9.81 20.63
N ASP A 41 13.93 -8.54 21.00
CA ASP A 41 12.89 -7.62 21.50
C ASP A 41 12.26 -6.77 20.38
N GLY A 42 12.64 -7.00 19.12
CA GLY A 42 12.13 -6.26 17.97
C GLY A 42 10.68 -6.62 17.66
N LEU A 43 9.94 -5.68 17.13
CA LEU A 43 8.53 -5.83 16.76
C LEU A 43 8.37 -5.90 15.24
N VAL A 44 7.45 -6.71 14.78
CA VAL A 44 7.11 -6.83 13.35
C VAL A 44 5.66 -6.39 13.15
N VAL A 45 5.45 -5.40 12.30
CA VAL A 45 4.12 -4.93 11.92
C VAL A 45 3.95 -5.01 10.40
N VAL A 46 2.86 -5.62 9.94
CA VAL A 46 2.64 -5.88 8.51
C VAL A 46 1.30 -5.35 8.03
N HIS A 47 1.21 -5.11 6.72
CA HIS A 47 -0.06 -4.81 6.09
C HIS A 47 -0.91 -6.10 5.98
N PRO A 48 -2.24 -6.05 6.18
CA PRO A 48 -3.10 -7.25 6.14
C PRO A 48 -3.18 -7.91 4.75
N GLU A 49 -2.67 -7.28 3.70
CA GLU A 49 -2.53 -7.89 2.38
C GLU A 49 -1.29 -8.79 2.23
N CYS A 50 -0.45 -8.88 3.25
CA CYS A 50 0.65 -9.85 3.31
C CYS A 50 0.09 -11.29 3.33
N PRO A 51 0.91 -12.30 2.99
CA PRO A 51 0.53 -13.69 3.14
C PRO A 51 0.01 -13.96 4.56
N LYS A 52 -1.05 -14.78 4.65
CA LYS A 52 -1.72 -15.07 5.91
C LYS A 52 -0.75 -15.57 6.98
N GLU A 53 0.17 -16.44 6.58
CA GLU A 53 1.19 -17.02 7.44
C GLU A 53 2.10 -15.93 8.04
N THR A 54 2.46 -14.92 7.25
CA THR A 54 3.28 -13.79 7.69
C THR A 54 2.50 -12.88 8.65
N VAL A 55 1.21 -12.66 8.37
CA VAL A 55 0.33 -11.89 9.25
C VAL A 55 0.18 -12.57 10.62
N GLU A 56 0.04 -13.90 10.63
CA GLU A 56 -0.17 -14.69 11.86
C GLU A 56 1.05 -14.70 12.78
N VAL A 57 2.27 -14.62 12.25
CA VAL A 57 3.51 -14.59 13.04
C VAL A 57 4.00 -13.18 13.39
N SER A 58 3.35 -12.14 12.87
CA SER A 58 3.69 -10.74 13.14
C SER A 58 3.07 -10.26 14.45
N ASP A 59 3.72 -9.31 15.12
CA ASP A 59 3.23 -8.75 16.39
C ASP A 59 1.98 -7.88 16.22
N ALA A 60 1.84 -7.25 15.04
CA ALA A 60 0.66 -6.45 14.71
C ALA A 60 0.44 -6.42 13.20
N ASN A 61 -0.80 -6.17 12.80
CA ASN A 61 -1.15 -5.94 11.41
C ASN A 61 -2.26 -4.89 11.29
N GLY A 62 -2.25 -4.13 10.20
CA GLY A 62 -3.27 -3.12 9.95
C GLY A 62 -3.01 -2.26 8.72
N SER A 63 -3.92 -1.33 8.48
CA SER A 63 -3.80 -0.38 7.38
C SER A 63 -2.54 0.47 7.48
N THR A 64 -2.19 1.19 6.42
CA THR A 64 -1.08 2.15 6.43
C THR A 64 -1.21 3.18 7.55
N GLN A 65 -2.43 3.65 7.84
CA GLN A 65 -2.67 4.56 8.97
C GLN A 65 -2.46 3.87 10.32
N PHE A 66 -2.86 2.60 10.45
CA PHE A 66 -2.60 1.82 11.64
C PHE A 66 -1.10 1.65 11.88
N ILE A 67 -0.34 1.26 10.84
CA ILE A 67 1.11 1.08 10.93
C ILE A 67 1.79 2.38 11.36
N LYS A 68 1.39 3.52 10.78
CA LYS A 68 1.89 4.83 11.18
C LYS A 68 1.66 5.09 12.67
N ASN A 69 0.41 4.97 13.12
CA ASN A 69 0.05 5.21 14.53
C ASN A 69 0.76 4.22 15.47
N TYR A 70 0.93 2.97 15.03
CA TYR A 70 1.62 1.95 15.79
C TYR A 70 3.08 2.36 16.05
N VAL A 71 3.80 2.76 15.00
CA VAL A 71 5.19 3.22 15.09
C VAL A 71 5.31 4.50 15.94
N GLU A 72 4.40 5.45 15.77
CA GLU A 72 4.38 6.71 16.56
C GLU A 72 4.26 6.45 18.06
N ASN A 73 3.47 5.46 18.46
CA ASN A 73 3.23 5.12 19.87
C ASN A 73 4.30 4.20 20.49
N LEU A 74 5.27 3.70 19.73
CA LEU A 74 6.36 2.92 20.29
C LEU A 74 7.32 3.82 21.08
N PRO A 75 7.91 3.31 22.19
CA PRO A 75 8.91 4.06 22.93
C PRO A 75 10.18 4.29 22.10
N SER A 76 10.93 5.35 22.45
CA SER A 76 12.26 5.60 21.89
C SER A 76 13.18 4.39 22.11
N GLY A 77 14.04 4.11 21.12
CA GLY A 77 14.91 2.94 21.14
C GLY A 77 14.26 1.65 20.65
N SER A 78 12.94 1.66 20.36
CA SER A 78 12.26 0.50 19.78
C SER A 78 12.87 0.10 18.45
N LYS A 79 12.88 -1.20 18.19
CA LYS A 79 13.28 -1.80 16.90
C LYS A 79 12.06 -2.38 16.24
N VAL A 80 11.75 -1.96 15.02
CA VAL A 80 10.55 -2.43 14.32
C VAL A 80 10.84 -2.68 12.84
N ALA A 81 10.44 -3.87 12.39
CA ALA A 81 10.40 -4.21 10.97
C ALA A 81 8.98 -4.02 10.43
N ILE A 82 8.86 -3.42 9.28
CA ILE A 82 7.57 -3.09 8.67
C ILE A 82 7.40 -3.81 7.35
N GLY A 83 6.35 -4.63 7.24
CA GLY A 83 5.96 -5.34 6.02
C GLY A 83 4.98 -4.53 5.18
N THR A 84 5.47 -3.45 4.56
CA THR A 84 4.73 -2.63 3.59
C THR A 84 5.70 -1.97 2.58
N GLU A 85 5.19 -1.08 1.77
CA GLU A 85 5.96 -0.44 0.70
C GLU A 85 7.12 0.42 1.25
N ILE A 86 8.29 0.30 0.61
CA ILE A 86 9.57 0.83 1.10
C ILE A 86 9.58 2.34 1.33
N ASN A 87 8.91 3.14 0.46
CA ASN A 87 8.92 4.60 0.62
C ASN A 87 8.15 5.05 1.87
N MET A 88 7.11 4.31 2.26
CA MET A 88 6.41 4.54 3.53
C MET A 88 7.33 4.22 4.71
N VAL A 89 8.04 3.10 4.65
CA VAL A 89 8.98 2.68 5.70
C VAL A 89 10.11 3.70 5.86
N ALA A 90 10.73 4.11 4.75
CA ALA A 90 11.80 5.11 4.76
C ALA A 90 11.33 6.43 5.37
N ARG A 91 10.14 6.92 4.98
CA ARG A 91 9.58 8.15 5.55
C ARG A 91 9.29 8.03 7.05
N LEU A 92 8.84 6.87 7.53
CA LEU A 92 8.67 6.64 8.96
C LEU A 92 10.01 6.62 9.69
N ALA A 93 11.05 6.00 9.13
CA ALA A 93 12.39 5.99 9.68
C ALA A 93 12.98 7.43 9.77
N ASP A 94 12.83 8.21 8.72
CA ASP A 94 13.29 9.63 8.70
C ASP A 94 12.54 10.48 9.73
N SER A 95 11.24 10.21 9.94
CA SER A 95 10.41 10.97 10.89
C SER A 95 10.64 10.56 12.35
N HIS A 96 11.22 9.40 12.61
CA HIS A 96 11.46 8.84 13.95
C HIS A 96 12.89 8.35 14.12
N PRO A 97 13.90 9.27 14.10
CA PRO A 97 15.31 8.90 14.21
C PRO A 97 15.68 8.32 15.60
N ASP A 98 14.79 8.45 16.56
CA ASP A 98 14.89 7.87 17.90
C ASP A 98 14.57 6.36 17.96
N LYS A 99 14.11 5.78 16.85
CA LYS A 99 13.72 4.36 16.72
C LYS A 99 14.49 3.71 15.57
N HIS A 100 14.71 2.42 15.68
CA HIS A 100 15.27 1.64 14.58
C HIS A 100 14.11 1.08 13.74
N ILE A 101 13.90 1.64 12.58
CA ILE A 101 12.83 1.24 11.67
C ILE A 101 13.43 0.71 10.38
N GLU A 102 13.13 -0.54 10.03
CA GLU A 102 13.59 -1.14 8.78
C GLU A 102 12.44 -1.83 8.03
N CYS A 103 12.62 -2.02 6.72
CA CYS A 103 11.70 -2.82 5.92
C CYS A 103 11.92 -4.30 6.25
N LEU A 104 10.85 -5.07 6.36
CA LEU A 104 10.93 -6.52 6.63
C LEU A 104 11.65 -7.28 5.49
N ASP A 105 11.57 -6.79 4.23
CA ASP A 105 12.36 -7.30 3.11
C ASP A 105 13.64 -6.47 2.96
N ASP A 106 14.80 -7.10 3.04
CA ASP A 106 16.12 -6.49 2.86
C ASP A 106 16.40 -6.05 1.41
N LYS A 107 15.61 -6.54 0.46
CA LYS A 107 15.68 -6.17 -0.94
C LYS A 107 14.76 -4.99 -1.24
N ILE A 108 15.35 -3.90 -1.71
CA ILE A 108 14.58 -2.73 -2.14
C ILE A 108 13.64 -3.13 -3.28
N CYS A 109 12.35 -3.13 -3.00
CA CYS A 109 11.30 -3.40 -3.98
C CYS A 109 10.26 -2.27 -3.96
N PRO A 110 10.47 -1.21 -4.77
CA PRO A 110 9.47 -0.18 -4.91
C PRO A 110 8.21 -0.76 -5.55
N CYS A 111 7.07 -0.25 -5.15
CA CYS A 111 5.82 -0.56 -5.85
C CYS A 111 5.86 0.03 -7.26
N SER A 112 5.86 -0.83 -8.29
CA SER A 112 5.97 -0.40 -9.69
C SER A 112 4.87 0.58 -10.10
N THR A 113 3.66 0.43 -9.55
CA THR A 113 2.53 1.32 -9.84
C THR A 113 2.65 2.67 -9.14
N MET A 114 3.10 2.71 -7.89
CA MET A 114 3.35 3.97 -7.19
C MET A 114 4.56 4.71 -7.77
N TYR A 115 5.57 3.99 -8.23
CA TYR A 115 6.75 4.56 -8.89
C TYR A 115 6.42 5.26 -10.22
N MET A 116 5.28 4.93 -10.84
CA MET A 116 4.79 5.64 -12.03
C MET A 116 4.37 7.09 -11.72
N ILE A 117 4.09 7.42 -10.46
CA ILE A 117 3.82 8.80 -10.03
C ILE A 117 5.15 9.46 -9.68
N HIS A 118 5.93 9.77 -10.73
CA HIS A 118 7.22 10.42 -10.58
C HIS A 118 7.08 11.95 -10.51
N PRO A 119 7.87 12.67 -9.68
CA PRO A 119 7.80 14.12 -9.58
C PRO A 119 7.89 14.86 -10.92
N ALA A 120 8.69 14.37 -11.87
CA ALA A 120 8.79 14.97 -13.19
C ALA A 120 7.48 14.89 -13.99
N TYR A 121 6.71 13.81 -13.85
CA TYR A 121 5.40 13.70 -14.52
C TYR A 121 4.36 14.61 -13.87
N LEU A 122 4.41 14.76 -12.55
CA LEU A 122 3.56 15.72 -11.84
C LEU A 122 3.88 17.15 -12.30
N MET A 123 5.16 17.49 -12.42
CA MET A 123 5.60 18.81 -12.89
C MET A 123 5.10 19.10 -14.31
N ASP A 124 5.28 18.16 -15.25
CA ASP A 124 4.78 18.28 -16.63
C ASP A 124 3.27 18.53 -16.67
N VAL A 125 2.50 17.80 -15.85
CA VAL A 125 1.04 18.01 -15.76
C VAL A 125 0.70 19.39 -15.21
N LEU A 126 1.40 19.84 -14.16
CA LEU A 126 1.14 21.16 -13.56
C LEU A 126 1.49 22.31 -14.50
N GLU A 127 2.60 22.21 -15.21
CA GLU A 127 3.00 23.22 -16.23
C GLU A 127 1.97 23.32 -17.35
N LYS A 128 1.53 22.19 -17.90
CA LYS A 128 0.46 22.16 -18.92
C LYS A 128 -0.87 22.73 -18.43
N LEU A 129 -1.24 22.44 -17.19
CA LEU A 129 -2.46 23.02 -16.59
C LEU A 129 -2.36 24.55 -16.47
N VAL A 130 -1.18 25.10 -16.16
CA VAL A 130 -0.96 26.56 -16.14
C VAL A 130 -1.09 27.17 -17.53
N GLU A 131 -0.70 26.44 -18.58
CA GLU A 131 -0.83 26.85 -19.98
C GLU A 131 -2.28 26.68 -20.51
N GLY A 132 -3.20 26.14 -19.71
CA GLY A 132 -4.59 25.90 -20.07
C GLY A 132 -4.83 24.56 -20.78
N GLU A 133 -3.84 23.71 -20.87
CA GLU A 133 -3.96 22.34 -21.35
C GLU A 133 -4.44 21.42 -20.22
N ILE A 134 -5.25 20.43 -20.53
CA ILE A 134 -5.73 19.43 -19.57
C ILE A 134 -5.21 18.05 -19.97
N PRO A 135 -3.94 17.72 -19.66
CA PRO A 135 -3.38 16.42 -20.01
C PRO A 135 -4.01 15.31 -19.15
N ASN A 136 -4.09 14.12 -19.73
CA ASN A 136 -4.55 12.91 -19.02
C ASN A 136 -5.97 13.02 -18.43
N GLN A 137 -6.83 13.87 -18.98
CA GLN A 137 -8.20 14.00 -18.51
C GLN A 137 -8.95 12.67 -18.62
N ILE A 138 -9.51 12.20 -17.51
CA ILE A 138 -10.38 11.03 -17.47
C ILE A 138 -11.83 11.50 -17.54
N ILE A 139 -12.53 11.08 -18.60
CA ILE A 139 -13.96 11.36 -18.78
C ILE A 139 -14.72 10.06 -18.54
N VAL A 140 -15.60 10.08 -17.55
CA VAL A 140 -16.45 8.94 -17.20
C VAL A 140 -17.88 9.21 -17.69
N SER A 141 -18.50 8.22 -18.33
CA SER A 141 -19.89 8.35 -18.80
C SER A 141 -20.84 8.60 -17.63
N LYS A 142 -21.93 9.34 -17.89
CA LYS A 142 -22.92 9.69 -16.87
C LYS A 142 -23.51 8.45 -16.18
N GLU A 143 -23.79 7.41 -16.93
CA GLU A 143 -24.30 6.12 -16.41
C GLU A 143 -23.32 5.50 -15.39
N VAL A 144 -22.01 5.51 -15.70
CA VAL A 144 -20.98 5.00 -14.79
C VAL A 144 -20.82 5.87 -13.55
N GLN A 145 -20.92 7.20 -13.72
CA GLN A 145 -20.88 8.14 -12.58
C GLN A 145 -22.03 7.87 -11.61
N GLU A 146 -23.27 7.78 -12.10
CA GLU A 146 -24.46 7.52 -11.27
C GLU A 146 -24.37 6.17 -10.55
N GLY A 147 -23.96 5.11 -11.27
CA GLY A 147 -23.76 3.79 -10.67
C GLY A 147 -22.66 3.76 -9.60
N SER A 148 -21.58 4.50 -9.81
CA SER A 148 -20.46 4.59 -8.88
C SER A 148 -20.84 5.38 -7.62
N LEU A 149 -21.56 6.50 -7.77
CA LEU A 149 -22.06 7.28 -6.63
C LEU A 149 -22.98 6.44 -5.75
N LEU A 150 -23.94 5.73 -6.35
CA LEU A 150 -24.84 4.85 -5.63
C LEU A 150 -24.09 3.74 -4.88
N ALA A 151 -23.06 3.16 -5.49
CA ALA A 151 -22.23 2.14 -4.85
C ALA A 151 -21.44 2.70 -3.66
N LEU A 152 -20.88 3.90 -3.79
CA LEU A 152 -20.17 4.60 -2.72
C LEU A 152 -21.10 4.96 -1.56
N GLU A 153 -22.29 5.48 -1.84
CA GLU A 153 -23.29 5.81 -0.81
C GLU A 153 -23.68 4.55 -0.01
N ARG A 154 -23.94 3.43 -0.69
CA ARG A 154 -24.21 2.15 -0.03
C ARG A 154 -23.07 1.69 0.86
N MET A 155 -21.84 1.77 0.35
CA MET A 155 -20.65 1.37 1.10
C MET A 155 -20.46 2.24 2.37
N LEU A 156 -20.63 3.55 2.25
CA LEU A 156 -20.49 4.49 3.36
C LEU A 156 -21.64 4.40 4.38
N SER A 157 -22.80 3.90 3.97
CA SER A 157 -23.94 3.69 4.87
C SER A 157 -23.80 2.47 5.79
N ILE A 158 -22.86 1.57 5.51
CA ILE A 158 -22.58 0.40 6.34
C ILE A 158 -21.83 0.88 7.59
N LYS A 159 -22.56 1.03 8.69
CA LYS A 159 -21.96 1.29 10.00
C LYS A 159 -21.28 0.01 10.49
N LYS A 160 -20.02 0.13 10.90
CA LYS A 160 -19.30 -0.93 11.62
C LYS A 160 -19.89 -1.12 13.00
#